data_7ad6faa10d539417bd1b632fd9619965
#
_entry.id   7ad6faa10d539417bd1b632fd9619965
#
_cell.length_a   1.000
_cell.length_b   1.000
_cell.length_c   1.000
_cell.angle_alpha   90.00
_cell.angle_beta   90.00
_cell.angle_gamma   90.00
#
_symmetry.space_group_name_H-M   'P 1'
#
loop_
_entity.id
_entity.type
_entity.pdbx_description
1 polymer ?
#
loop_
_entity_poly.entity_id
_entity_poly.type
_entity_poly.pdbx_seq_one_letter_code
_entity_poly.pdbx_strand_id
1 'polypeptide(L)'
;MSTKSKTTLLFVHYGDDWIRGSEICLINLIKSINHQKFECILWCNQQRLADEVNKQVSAVYVTPFTLLLGWKAPKFSLSNWYQLYQQGKEIVDAHQVDLIHCNSAAPCQWMNPVARHTHTPLITHLHTQYPLRDRLTLGIHFSPSLITVSNAIGEELLHDGYNRKNLTVIPNGIDTTKLNAQRTTSLRQQLGIDSSAFVLATSGSLIHRKGVDLIIDSLHKLDAVMLNIHLIVIGEGEERAQLEQQANHLQLHNNIHFLGERDNVVGLLKSGMDAYISGARDEAFGLALIEASLAKLPVIAPMVGGIPEVISHYDTGFLTQPNDSESFAKAIMVFIQNPRLAKEMGVKGKEIVYRNFTLSEYAKQFEKHYEQQLSTSNKETYSRPLRAAITPIFSRLRYMSTLFFHHHIVSRFGVNETLSKETHHE
;
A
#
# COMPACT_ATOMS: atom_id res chain seq x y z
N MET A 1 19.88 -27.45 -27.64
CA MET A 1 19.12 -26.73 -26.62
C MET A 1 18.69 -25.40 -27.23
N SER A 2 17.39 -25.23 -27.53
CA SER A 2 16.87 -23.94 -28.00
C SER A 2 17.03 -22.93 -26.86
N THR A 3 17.81 -21.91 -27.04
CA THR A 3 17.92 -20.80 -26.08
C THR A 3 16.58 -20.11 -26.04
N LYS A 4 15.83 -20.26 -24.96
CA LYS A 4 14.57 -19.55 -24.70
C LYS A 4 14.85 -18.05 -24.85
N SER A 5 14.17 -17.38 -25.77
CA SER A 5 14.49 -15.98 -26.12
C SER A 5 14.04 -14.98 -25.04
N LYS A 6 13.09 -15.35 -24.18
CA LYS A 6 12.51 -14.49 -23.15
C LYS A 6 12.39 -15.23 -21.81
N THR A 7 12.48 -14.50 -20.72
CA THR A 7 12.20 -14.98 -19.37
C THR A 7 10.67 -15.02 -19.15
N THR A 8 10.13 -16.16 -18.76
CA THR A 8 8.70 -16.35 -18.51
C THR A 8 8.37 -16.06 -17.03
N LEU A 9 7.52 -15.07 -16.79
CA LEU A 9 7.05 -14.67 -15.49
C LEU A 9 5.61 -15.12 -15.28
N LEU A 10 5.33 -15.84 -14.18
CA LEU A 10 3.97 -16.15 -13.75
C LEU A 10 3.54 -15.18 -12.64
N PHE A 11 2.62 -14.28 -12.95
CA PHE A 11 1.95 -13.44 -11.96
C PHE A 11 0.75 -14.18 -11.36
N VAL A 12 0.71 -14.26 -10.03
CA VAL A 12 -0.40 -14.88 -9.30
C VAL A 12 -1.01 -13.85 -8.36
N HIS A 13 -2.30 -13.53 -8.55
CA HIS A 13 -2.97 -12.49 -7.76
C HIS A 13 -4.31 -12.97 -7.19
N TYR A 14 -4.51 -12.72 -5.89
CA TYR A 14 -5.78 -12.87 -5.21
C TYR A 14 -6.29 -11.50 -4.77
N GLY A 15 -7.52 -11.19 -5.12
CA GLY A 15 -8.21 -9.95 -4.72
C GLY A 15 -9.73 -10.13 -4.71
N ASP A 16 -10.44 -9.09 -4.28
CA ASP A 16 -11.90 -8.99 -4.41
C ASP A 16 -12.28 -8.52 -5.82
N ASP A 17 -13.57 -8.57 -6.20
CA ASP A 17 -14.02 -8.27 -7.56
C ASP A 17 -14.07 -6.75 -7.86
N TRP A 18 -12.96 -6.06 -7.63
CA TRP A 18 -12.74 -4.66 -8.01
C TRP A 18 -11.28 -4.41 -8.37
N ILE A 19 -11.04 -3.30 -9.06
CA ILE A 19 -9.68 -2.84 -9.41
C ILE A 19 -9.33 -1.68 -8.46
N ARG A 20 -8.39 -1.92 -7.53
CA ARG A 20 -7.89 -0.93 -6.56
C ARG A 20 -6.36 -0.91 -6.54
N GLY A 21 -5.76 -0.42 -5.46
CA GLY A 21 -4.33 -0.16 -5.37
C GLY A 21 -3.42 -1.31 -5.82
N SER A 22 -3.60 -2.52 -5.29
CA SER A 22 -2.77 -3.69 -5.62
C SER A 22 -2.96 -4.17 -7.07
N GLU A 23 -4.21 -4.16 -7.55
CA GLU A 23 -4.54 -4.51 -8.93
C GLU A 23 -4.00 -3.48 -9.92
N ILE A 24 -4.16 -2.18 -9.61
CA ILE A 24 -3.60 -1.08 -10.42
C ILE A 24 -2.07 -1.23 -10.52
N CYS A 25 -1.39 -1.52 -9.41
CA CYS A 25 0.05 -1.73 -9.40
C CYS A 25 0.48 -2.92 -10.26
N LEU A 26 -0.26 -4.04 -10.20
CA LEU A 26 0.00 -5.20 -11.05
C LEU A 26 -0.26 -4.92 -12.53
N ILE A 27 -1.39 -4.29 -12.86
CA ILE A 27 -1.72 -3.87 -14.23
C ILE A 27 -0.62 -2.96 -14.78
N ASN A 28 -0.19 -1.98 -13.99
CA ASN A 28 0.86 -1.05 -14.35
C ASN A 28 2.20 -1.78 -14.57
N LEU A 29 2.56 -2.72 -13.71
CA LEU A 29 3.78 -3.51 -13.87
C LEU A 29 3.74 -4.35 -15.15
N ILE A 30 2.68 -5.13 -15.36
CA ILE A 30 2.51 -5.96 -16.56
C ILE A 30 2.53 -5.11 -17.85
N LYS A 31 1.89 -3.92 -17.84
CA LYS A 31 1.88 -3.02 -19.00
C LYS A 31 3.21 -2.31 -19.26
N SER A 32 4.06 -2.16 -18.25
CA SER A 32 5.29 -1.33 -18.32
C SER A 32 6.59 -2.14 -18.42
N ILE A 33 6.55 -3.42 -18.08
CA ILE A 33 7.73 -4.29 -18.15
C ILE A 33 8.19 -4.49 -19.61
N ASN A 34 9.48 -4.71 -19.82
CA ASN A 34 10.03 -4.91 -21.16
C ASN A 34 9.62 -6.26 -21.76
N HIS A 35 8.58 -6.27 -22.58
CA HIS A 35 8.07 -7.47 -23.27
C HIS A 35 9.00 -8.08 -24.32
N GLN A 36 10.13 -7.43 -24.64
CA GLN A 36 11.20 -8.06 -25.44
C GLN A 36 12.04 -9.03 -24.60
N LYS A 37 12.19 -8.75 -23.30
CA LYS A 37 12.92 -9.56 -22.33
C LYS A 37 12.04 -10.56 -21.60
N PHE A 38 10.80 -10.16 -21.27
CA PHE A 38 9.89 -10.90 -20.40
C PHE A 38 8.61 -11.31 -21.12
N GLU A 39 8.21 -12.56 -20.91
CA GLU A 39 6.91 -13.08 -21.27
C GLU A 39 6.07 -13.21 -20.00
N CYS A 40 4.85 -12.63 -20.00
CA CYS A 40 4.00 -12.56 -18.82
C CYS A 40 2.83 -13.53 -18.95
N ILE A 41 2.56 -14.27 -17.86
CA ILE A 41 1.37 -15.13 -17.69
C ILE A 41 0.65 -14.63 -16.45
N LEU A 42 -0.68 -14.58 -16.48
CA LEU A 42 -1.50 -14.22 -15.33
C LEU A 42 -2.34 -15.39 -14.85
N TRP A 43 -2.30 -15.65 -13.55
CA TRP A 43 -3.24 -16.53 -12.85
C TRP A 43 -3.90 -15.78 -11.69
N CYS A 44 -5.22 -15.57 -11.77
CA CYS A 44 -5.95 -14.77 -10.77
C CYS A 44 -7.37 -15.33 -10.53
N ASN A 45 -8.06 -14.75 -9.55
CA ASN A 45 -9.45 -15.06 -9.25
C ASN A 45 -10.44 -13.99 -9.73
N GLN A 46 -9.97 -13.01 -10.54
CA GLN A 46 -10.75 -11.84 -10.96
C GLN A 46 -10.79 -11.74 -12.49
N GLN A 47 -11.99 -11.81 -13.08
CA GLN A 47 -12.14 -11.63 -14.52
C GLN A 47 -11.79 -10.21 -14.96
N ARG A 48 -12.17 -9.19 -14.16
CA ARG A 48 -11.85 -7.78 -14.48
C ARG A 48 -10.35 -7.52 -14.60
N LEU A 49 -9.54 -8.10 -13.69
CA LEU A 49 -8.09 -7.98 -13.76
C LEU A 49 -7.53 -8.66 -15.03
N ALA A 50 -8.05 -9.84 -15.35
CA ALA A 50 -7.67 -10.57 -16.56
C ALA A 50 -7.96 -9.76 -17.84
N ASP A 51 -9.13 -9.14 -17.93
CA ASP A 51 -9.56 -8.34 -19.08
C ASP A 51 -8.66 -7.11 -19.30
N GLU A 52 -8.20 -6.48 -18.20
CA GLU A 52 -7.32 -5.29 -18.22
C GLU A 52 -5.93 -5.56 -18.82
N VAL A 53 -5.44 -6.80 -18.75
CA VAL A 53 -4.07 -7.14 -19.16
C VAL A 53 -3.99 -8.21 -20.25
N ASN A 54 -5.12 -8.67 -20.79
CA ASN A 54 -5.20 -9.77 -21.75
C ASN A 54 -4.33 -9.59 -23.02
N LYS A 55 -4.05 -8.33 -23.40
CA LYS A 55 -3.21 -7.99 -24.55
C LYS A 55 -1.71 -8.02 -24.26
N GLN A 56 -1.31 -8.01 -22.99
CA GLN A 56 0.07 -7.95 -22.53
C GLN A 56 0.58 -9.28 -21.99
N VAL A 57 -0.29 -10.26 -21.84
CA VAL A 57 0.07 -11.59 -21.33
C VAL A 57 -0.11 -12.65 -22.39
N SER A 58 0.73 -13.68 -22.40
CA SER A 58 0.67 -14.79 -23.34
C SER A 58 -0.39 -15.84 -22.96
N ALA A 59 -0.72 -15.93 -21.67
CA ALA A 59 -1.80 -16.80 -21.17
C ALA A 59 -2.44 -16.19 -19.92
N VAL A 60 -3.75 -16.48 -19.75
CA VAL A 60 -4.54 -16.06 -18.60
C VAL A 60 -5.30 -17.25 -18.04
N TYR A 61 -5.21 -17.41 -16.72
CA TYR A 61 -5.98 -18.39 -15.96
C TYR A 61 -6.84 -17.67 -14.94
N VAL A 62 -8.15 -17.84 -15.01
CA VAL A 62 -9.08 -17.29 -14.01
C VAL A 62 -9.77 -18.44 -13.31
N THR A 63 -9.49 -18.61 -12.02
CA THR A 63 -10.05 -19.70 -11.19
C THR A 63 -10.38 -19.19 -9.80
N PRO A 64 -11.42 -19.73 -9.14
CA PRO A 64 -11.70 -19.39 -7.75
C PRO A 64 -10.54 -19.80 -6.83
N PHE A 65 -10.10 -18.90 -5.95
CA PHE A 65 -9.08 -19.19 -4.96
C PHE A 65 -9.73 -19.38 -3.59
N THR A 66 -9.62 -20.59 -3.02
CA THR A 66 -10.09 -20.91 -1.68
C THR A 66 -8.91 -21.01 -0.72
N LEU A 67 -8.92 -20.16 0.30
CA LEU A 67 -7.84 -20.09 1.28
C LEU A 67 -8.09 -21.05 2.45
N LEU A 68 -7.06 -21.76 2.87
CA LEU A 68 -7.07 -22.46 4.16
C LEU A 68 -7.04 -21.44 5.30
N LEU A 69 -7.95 -21.57 6.27
CA LEU A 69 -8.09 -20.67 7.41
C LEU A 69 -8.32 -19.20 6.99
N GLY A 70 -8.87 -19.00 5.78
CA GLY A 70 -9.21 -17.68 5.26
C GLY A 70 -10.40 -17.04 5.99
N TRP A 71 -10.69 -15.79 5.61
CA TRP A 71 -11.82 -15.02 6.16
C TRP A 71 -13.15 -15.31 5.48
N LYS A 72 -13.17 -15.91 4.27
CA LYS A 72 -14.38 -16.32 3.53
C LYS A 72 -14.63 -17.82 3.69
N ALA A 73 -15.89 -18.24 3.62
CA ALA A 73 -16.24 -19.66 3.58
C ALA A 73 -16.00 -20.26 2.18
N PRO A 74 -15.61 -21.55 2.05
CA PRO A 74 -15.30 -22.46 3.16
C PRO A 74 -13.93 -22.14 3.78
N LYS A 75 -13.87 -22.01 5.11
CA LYS A 75 -12.64 -21.62 5.83
C LYS A 75 -11.57 -22.71 5.88
N PHE A 76 -11.93 -23.96 5.53
CA PHE A 76 -11.02 -25.09 5.53
C PHE A 76 -11.42 -26.08 4.46
N SER A 77 -10.62 -26.17 3.39
CA SER A 77 -10.79 -27.14 2.32
C SER A 77 -9.43 -27.58 1.79
N LEU A 78 -8.95 -28.73 2.28
CA LEU A 78 -7.69 -29.31 1.80
C LEU A 78 -7.79 -29.76 0.35
N SER A 79 -8.96 -30.21 -0.11
CA SER A 79 -9.18 -30.61 -1.50
C SER A 79 -8.98 -29.45 -2.46
N ASN A 80 -9.60 -28.28 -2.17
CA ASN A 80 -9.44 -27.10 -3.01
C ASN A 80 -8.01 -26.56 -2.97
N TRP A 81 -7.38 -26.55 -1.78
CA TRP A 81 -5.97 -26.18 -1.66
C TRP A 81 -5.07 -27.08 -2.51
N TYR A 82 -5.32 -28.41 -2.47
CA TYR A 82 -4.57 -29.39 -3.27
C TYR A 82 -4.79 -29.18 -4.77
N GLN A 83 -6.02 -28.85 -5.19
CA GLN A 83 -6.31 -28.49 -6.59
C GLN A 83 -5.52 -27.25 -7.04
N LEU A 84 -5.48 -26.18 -6.23
CA LEU A 84 -4.67 -24.99 -6.51
C LEU A 84 -3.17 -25.32 -6.61
N TYR A 85 -2.67 -26.17 -5.70
CA TYR A 85 -1.29 -26.63 -5.77
C TYR A 85 -1.00 -27.42 -7.06
N GLN A 86 -1.88 -28.34 -7.49
CA GLN A 86 -1.71 -29.11 -8.72
C GLN A 86 -1.80 -28.20 -9.95
N GLN A 87 -2.80 -27.33 -10.00
CA GLN A 87 -2.95 -26.35 -11.10
C GLN A 87 -1.73 -25.44 -11.20
N GLY A 88 -1.20 -24.96 -10.07
CA GLY A 88 0.01 -24.14 -10.04
C GLY A 88 1.21 -24.87 -10.64
N LYS A 89 1.39 -26.17 -10.32
CA LYS A 89 2.43 -27.01 -10.94
C LYS A 89 2.24 -27.14 -12.44
N GLU A 90 1.01 -27.48 -12.87
CA GLU A 90 0.69 -27.64 -14.29
C GLU A 90 0.97 -26.36 -15.09
N ILE A 91 0.62 -25.19 -14.56
CA ILE A 91 0.91 -23.90 -15.21
C ILE A 91 2.43 -23.67 -15.30
N VAL A 92 3.17 -23.93 -14.20
CA VAL A 92 4.64 -23.74 -14.17
C VAL A 92 5.31 -24.66 -15.18
N ASP A 93 4.92 -25.94 -15.22
CA ASP A 93 5.51 -26.94 -16.11
C ASP A 93 5.13 -26.70 -17.59
N ALA A 94 3.84 -26.42 -17.87
CA ALA A 94 3.35 -26.20 -19.23
C ALA A 94 4.00 -24.98 -19.91
N HIS A 95 4.26 -23.92 -19.16
CA HIS A 95 4.85 -22.68 -19.68
C HIS A 95 6.35 -22.56 -19.41
N GLN A 96 6.96 -23.56 -18.75
CA GLN A 96 8.37 -23.51 -18.35
C GLN A 96 8.69 -22.19 -17.65
N VAL A 97 7.92 -21.86 -16.61
CA VAL A 97 8.02 -20.59 -15.87
C VAL A 97 9.40 -20.45 -15.23
N ASP A 98 10.05 -19.34 -15.48
CA ASP A 98 11.39 -19.05 -14.92
C ASP A 98 11.30 -18.38 -13.55
N LEU A 99 10.22 -17.61 -13.28
CA LEU A 99 10.02 -16.91 -12.01
C LEU A 99 8.52 -16.72 -11.71
N ILE A 100 8.15 -16.97 -10.46
CA ILE A 100 6.81 -16.76 -9.94
C ILE A 100 6.76 -15.44 -9.17
N HIS A 101 5.78 -14.58 -9.49
CA HIS A 101 5.49 -13.34 -8.77
C HIS A 101 4.09 -13.41 -8.15
N CYS A 102 4.00 -13.67 -6.86
CA CYS A 102 2.75 -13.55 -6.10
C CYS A 102 2.51 -12.07 -5.76
N ASN A 103 1.51 -11.43 -6.38
CA ASN A 103 1.18 -10.01 -6.17
C ASN A 103 0.24 -9.78 -4.97
N SER A 104 0.21 -10.69 -4.02
CA SER A 104 -0.47 -10.59 -2.71
C SER A 104 -0.02 -11.76 -1.85
N ALA A 105 -0.34 -11.72 -0.56
CA ALA A 105 0.08 -12.78 0.36
C ALA A 105 -0.69 -14.10 0.19
N ALA A 106 -1.96 -14.03 -0.21
CA ALA A 106 -2.82 -15.22 -0.24
C ALA A 106 -2.29 -16.38 -1.10
N PRO A 107 -1.76 -16.15 -2.33
CA PRO A 107 -1.18 -17.20 -3.13
C PRO A 107 0.00 -17.93 -2.48
N CYS A 108 0.65 -17.36 -1.47
CA CYS A 108 1.76 -18.02 -0.78
C CYS A 108 1.40 -19.40 -0.22
N GLN A 109 0.13 -19.60 0.15
CA GLN A 109 -0.32 -20.88 0.71
C GLN A 109 -0.07 -22.09 -0.21
N TRP A 110 -0.23 -21.91 -1.52
CA TRP A 110 -0.01 -22.98 -2.49
C TRP A 110 1.20 -22.74 -3.39
N MET A 111 1.55 -21.49 -3.66
CA MET A 111 2.68 -21.19 -4.55
C MET A 111 4.05 -21.42 -3.88
N ASN A 112 4.20 -21.26 -2.56
CA ASN A 112 5.42 -21.65 -1.87
C ASN A 112 5.75 -23.15 -2.04
N PRO A 113 4.82 -24.09 -1.79
CA PRO A 113 5.08 -25.51 -2.08
C PRO A 113 5.24 -25.80 -3.59
N VAL A 114 4.51 -25.13 -4.49
CA VAL A 114 4.72 -25.25 -5.94
C VAL A 114 6.15 -24.85 -6.32
N ALA A 115 6.59 -23.67 -5.94
CA ALA A 115 7.92 -23.14 -6.21
C ALA A 115 9.03 -24.08 -5.71
N ARG A 116 8.86 -24.67 -4.52
CA ARG A 116 9.79 -25.68 -3.96
C ARG A 116 9.81 -26.96 -4.78
N HIS A 117 8.64 -27.45 -5.22
CA HIS A 117 8.52 -28.68 -5.98
C HIS A 117 9.13 -28.54 -7.38
N THR A 118 8.84 -27.41 -8.05
CA THR A 118 9.30 -27.15 -9.41
C THR A 118 10.69 -26.51 -9.47
N HIS A 119 11.29 -26.20 -8.31
CA HIS A 119 12.56 -25.44 -8.18
C HIS A 119 12.54 -24.09 -8.91
N THR A 120 11.34 -23.47 -9.01
CA THR A 120 11.16 -22.16 -9.67
C THR A 120 11.29 -21.02 -8.65
N PRO A 121 12.14 -20.00 -8.88
CA PRO A 121 12.23 -18.82 -8.05
C PRO A 121 10.86 -18.19 -7.77
N LEU A 122 10.60 -17.75 -6.53
CA LEU A 122 9.34 -17.12 -6.13
C LEU A 122 9.62 -15.82 -5.39
N ILE A 123 8.87 -14.79 -5.76
CA ILE A 123 8.81 -13.49 -5.11
C ILE A 123 7.38 -13.27 -4.63
N THR A 124 7.21 -12.74 -3.43
CA THR A 124 5.91 -12.27 -2.94
C THR A 124 5.93 -10.76 -2.75
N HIS A 125 5.01 -10.06 -3.40
CA HIS A 125 4.86 -8.61 -3.34
C HIS A 125 3.69 -8.23 -2.44
N LEU A 126 3.97 -7.47 -1.38
CA LEU A 126 3.01 -7.10 -0.33
C LEU A 126 2.65 -5.62 -0.45
N HIS A 127 1.34 -5.34 -0.56
CA HIS A 127 0.77 -4.01 -0.75
C HIS A 127 0.12 -3.44 0.53
N THR A 128 0.03 -4.22 1.58
CA THR A 128 -0.58 -3.83 2.87
C THR A 128 0.09 -4.58 4.01
N GLN A 129 -0.13 -4.11 5.23
CA GLN A 129 0.22 -4.87 6.42
C GLN A 129 -0.72 -6.08 6.58
N TYR A 130 -0.17 -7.15 7.12
CA TYR A 130 -0.92 -8.36 7.44
C TYR A 130 -0.85 -8.61 8.94
N PRO A 131 -1.99 -8.79 9.63
CA PRO A 131 -2.01 -9.23 11.03
C PRO A 131 -1.21 -10.52 11.23
N LEU A 132 -0.67 -10.74 12.42
CA LEU A 132 0.15 -11.92 12.73
C LEU A 132 -0.52 -13.23 12.31
N ARG A 133 -1.83 -13.37 12.58
CA ARG A 133 -2.62 -14.55 12.16
C ARG A 133 -2.48 -14.80 10.66
N ASP A 134 -2.67 -13.75 9.85
CA ASP A 134 -2.65 -13.88 8.39
C ASP A 134 -1.21 -14.10 7.88
N ARG A 135 -0.21 -13.46 8.49
CA ARG A 135 1.20 -13.72 8.17
C ARG A 135 1.56 -15.20 8.34
N LEU A 136 1.02 -15.85 9.39
CA LEU A 136 1.25 -17.26 9.67
C LEU A 136 0.39 -18.17 8.79
N THR A 137 -0.93 -17.93 8.71
CA THR A 137 -1.86 -18.81 7.98
C THR A 137 -1.68 -18.73 6.47
N LEU A 138 -1.27 -17.58 5.92
CA LEU A 138 -0.94 -17.43 4.50
C LEU A 138 0.48 -17.91 4.15
N GLY A 139 1.30 -18.19 5.15
CA GLY A 139 2.64 -18.73 4.92
C GLY A 139 3.64 -17.73 4.31
N ILE A 140 3.47 -16.40 4.59
CA ILE A 140 4.33 -15.33 4.06
C ILE A 140 5.80 -15.58 4.41
N HIS A 141 6.07 -16.04 5.64
CA HIS A 141 7.44 -16.31 6.11
C HIS A 141 8.18 -17.42 5.33
N PHE A 142 7.43 -18.26 4.58
CA PHE A 142 8.02 -19.29 3.72
C PHE A 142 8.41 -18.77 2.33
N SER A 143 8.00 -17.56 1.98
CA SER A 143 8.42 -16.94 0.71
C SER A 143 9.93 -16.70 0.72
N PRO A 144 10.66 -17.15 -0.30
CA PRO A 144 12.11 -17.00 -0.36
C PRO A 144 12.57 -15.55 -0.56
N SER A 145 11.73 -14.73 -1.18
CA SER A 145 11.99 -13.31 -1.42
C SER A 145 10.69 -12.51 -1.25
N LEU A 146 10.75 -11.43 -0.48
CA LEU A 146 9.64 -10.51 -0.29
C LEU A 146 9.95 -9.14 -0.90
N ILE A 147 8.98 -8.58 -1.57
CA ILE A 147 8.95 -7.18 -1.96
C ILE A 147 7.84 -6.50 -1.17
N THR A 148 8.12 -5.31 -0.63
CA THR A 148 7.14 -4.47 0.05
C THR A 148 7.10 -3.09 -0.60
N VAL A 149 5.93 -2.45 -0.60
CA VAL A 149 5.75 -1.12 -1.20
C VAL A 149 6.36 0.01 -0.36
N SER A 150 6.69 -0.27 0.90
CA SER A 150 7.36 0.64 1.84
C SER A 150 8.12 -0.17 2.89
N ASN A 151 9.05 0.46 3.61
CA ASN A 151 9.72 -0.15 4.76
C ASN A 151 8.71 -0.49 5.85
N ALA A 152 7.73 0.39 6.09
CA ALA A 152 6.69 0.19 7.11
C ALA A 152 5.94 -1.14 6.94
N ILE A 153 5.68 -1.58 5.70
CA ILE A 153 5.03 -2.88 5.44
C ILE A 153 5.93 -4.05 5.81
N GLY A 154 7.25 -3.88 5.72
CA GLY A 154 8.23 -4.93 6.03
C GLY A 154 8.54 -5.08 7.52
N GLU A 155 8.33 -4.05 8.35
CA GLU A 155 8.77 -4.01 9.75
C GLU A 155 8.24 -5.17 10.59
N GLU A 156 6.94 -5.45 10.50
CA GLU A 156 6.33 -6.54 11.26
C GLU A 156 6.91 -7.92 10.91
N LEU A 157 7.25 -8.13 9.63
CA LEU A 157 7.88 -9.38 9.18
C LEU A 157 9.31 -9.50 9.69
N LEU A 158 10.04 -8.39 9.75
CA LEU A 158 11.38 -8.35 10.33
C LEU A 158 11.33 -8.59 11.84
N HIS A 159 10.35 -8.04 12.55
CA HIS A 159 10.09 -8.34 13.96
C HIS A 159 9.72 -9.80 14.18
N ASP A 160 9.02 -10.44 13.24
CA ASP A 160 8.76 -11.88 13.27
C ASP A 160 10.02 -12.72 13.00
N GLY A 161 11.16 -12.09 12.64
CA GLY A 161 12.42 -12.75 12.36
C GLY A 161 12.64 -13.10 10.89
N TYR A 162 11.85 -12.54 9.96
CA TYR A 162 12.14 -12.68 8.53
C TYR A 162 13.50 -12.07 8.19
N ASN A 163 14.28 -12.72 7.33
CA ASN A 163 15.64 -12.28 7.04
C ASN A 163 15.64 -11.00 6.19
N ARG A 164 16.19 -9.91 6.73
CA ARG A 164 16.31 -8.61 6.04
C ARG A 164 16.93 -8.72 4.63
N LYS A 165 17.86 -9.64 4.40
CA LYS A 165 18.50 -9.83 3.09
C LYS A 165 17.54 -10.32 2.01
N ASN A 166 16.41 -10.90 2.40
CA ASN A 166 15.40 -11.43 1.49
C ASN A 166 14.19 -10.49 1.35
N LEU A 167 14.25 -9.31 1.96
CA LEU A 167 13.22 -8.28 1.87
C LEU A 167 13.75 -7.07 1.11
N THR A 168 13.07 -6.70 0.04
CA THR A 168 13.39 -5.55 -0.81
C THR A 168 12.20 -4.58 -0.80
N VAL A 169 12.46 -3.29 -0.71
CA VAL A 169 11.42 -2.27 -0.86
C VAL A 169 11.43 -1.77 -2.31
N ILE A 170 10.30 -1.87 -2.99
CA ILE A 170 10.06 -1.28 -4.32
C ILE A 170 8.80 -0.43 -4.22
N PRO A 171 8.94 0.90 -4.21
CA PRO A 171 7.81 1.82 -4.16
C PRO A 171 6.91 1.68 -5.38
N ASN A 172 5.61 1.88 -5.21
CA ASN A 172 4.66 1.86 -6.33
C ASN A 172 4.93 3.00 -7.32
N GLY A 173 4.70 2.74 -8.61
CA GLY A 173 4.77 3.73 -9.67
C GLY A 173 3.38 4.16 -10.17
N ILE A 174 3.30 5.39 -10.68
CA ILE A 174 2.11 5.96 -11.32
C ILE A 174 2.36 6.30 -12.79
N ASP A 175 1.31 6.22 -13.60
CA ASP A 175 1.34 6.67 -14.99
C ASP A 175 1.25 8.20 -15.06
N THR A 176 2.40 8.86 -14.96
CA THR A 176 2.49 10.31 -14.99
C THR A 176 1.97 10.91 -16.30
N THR A 177 2.06 10.21 -17.42
CA THR A 177 1.57 10.66 -18.73
C THR A 177 0.05 10.67 -18.76
N LYS A 178 -0.58 9.52 -18.43
CA LYS A 178 -2.04 9.38 -18.37
C LYS A 178 -2.65 10.35 -17.35
N LEU A 179 -2.07 10.44 -16.14
CA LEU A 179 -2.57 11.30 -15.07
C LEU A 179 -2.42 12.78 -15.42
N ASN A 180 -1.33 13.19 -16.06
CA ASN A 180 -1.16 14.57 -16.49
C ASN A 180 -2.10 14.98 -17.63
N ALA A 181 -2.53 14.04 -18.47
CA ALA A 181 -3.48 14.28 -19.56
C ALA A 181 -4.94 14.43 -19.08
N GLN A 182 -5.24 14.17 -17.82
CA GLN A 182 -6.58 14.36 -17.27
C GLN A 182 -7.02 15.81 -17.35
N ARG A 183 -8.29 16.00 -17.74
CA ARG A 183 -8.87 17.36 -17.95
C ARG A 183 -9.05 18.06 -16.62
N THR A 184 -8.64 19.32 -16.58
CA THR A 184 -8.99 20.25 -15.51
C THR A 184 -10.40 20.81 -15.75
N THR A 185 -11.03 21.31 -14.69
CA THR A 185 -12.37 21.92 -14.71
C THR A 185 -12.33 23.26 -13.99
N SER A 186 -13.35 24.09 -14.19
CA SER A 186 -13.54 25.30 -13.37
C SER A 186 -14.23 24.96 -12.05
N LEU A 187 -13.64 24.05 -11.25
CA LEU A 187 -14.29 23.47 -10.06
C LEU A 187 -14.69 24.54 -9.02
N ARG A 188 -13.83 25.51 -8.74
CA ARG A 188 -14.15 26.63 -7.85
C ARG A 188 -15.41 27.37 -8.31
N GLN A 189 -15.50 27.69 -9.60
CA GLN A 189 -16.66 28.37 -10.17
C GLN A 189 -17.92 27.52 -10.10
N GLN A 190 -17.83 26.22 -10.40
CA GLN A 190 -18.95 25.29 -10.34
C GLN A 190 -19.52 25.14 -8.92
N LEU A 191 -18.68 25.24 -7.91
CA LEU A 191 -19.06 25.15 -6.50
C LEU A 191 -19.34 26.50 -5.84
N GLY A 192 -19.23 27.62 -6.59
CA GLY A 192 -19.42 28.97 -6.05
C GLY A 192 -18.35 29.40 -5.04
N ILE A 193 -17.15 28.80 -5.11
CA ILE A 193 -16.04 29.10 -4.19
C ILE A 193 -15.34 30.38 -4.68
N ASP A 194 -15.21 31.32 -3.77
CA ASP A 194 -14.53 32.62 -4.05
C ASP A 194 -13.06 32.39 -4.45
N SER A 195 -12.55 33.28 -5.28
CA SER A 195 -11.16 33.21 -5.76
C SER A 195 -10.14 33.44 -4.64
N SER A 196 -10.50 34.13 -3.57
CA SER A 196 -9.66 34.34 -2.38
C SER A 196 -9.67 33.20 -1.39
N ALA A 197 -10.59 32.22 -1.52
CA ALA A 197 -10.71 31.10 -0.64
C ALA A 197 -9.46 30.21 -0.67
N PHE A 198 -9.08 29.66 0.48
CA PHE A 198 -8.07 28.59 0.55
C PHE A 198 -8.76 27.23 0.39
N VAL A 199 -8.37 26.47 -0.63
CA VAL A 199 -9.04 25.20 -0.98
C VAL A 199 -8.14 24.00 -0.77
N LEU A 200 -8.53 23.16 0.18
CA LEU A 200 -7.93 21.86 0.43
C LEU A 200 -8.62 20.78 -0.40
N ALA A 201 -7.89 19.74 -0.75
CA ALA A 201 -8.46 18.53 -1.35
C ALA A 201 -8.02 17.28 -0.60
N THR A 202 -8.90 16.28 -0.53
CA THR A 202 -8.59 14.92 -0.11
C THR A 202 -9.24 13.94 -1.08
N SER A 203 -8.63 12.76 -1.27
CA SER A 203 -9.18 11.74 -2.18
C SER A 203 -8.97 10.32 -1.67
N GLY A 204 -9.92 9.44 -1.95
CA GLY A 204 -9.90 8.03 -1.60
C GLY A 204 -11.21 7.51 -1.02
N SER A 205 -11.24 6.25 -0.60
CA SER A 205 -12.42 5.64 0.01
C SER A 205 -12.77 6.32 1.34
N LEU A 206 -14.06 6.61 1.55
CA LEU A 206 -14.55 7.22 2.79
C LEU A 206 -14.79 6.12 3.84
N ILE A 207 -13.71 5.72 4.50
CA ILE A 207 -13.66 4.70 5.55
C ILE A 207 -12.84 5.22 6.72
N HIS A 208 -13.06 4.71 7.92
CA HIS A 208 -12.41 5.17 9.17
C HIS A 208 -10.88 5.27 9.06
N ARG A 209 -10.26 4.31 8.39
CA ARG A 209 -8.81 4.29 8.20
C ARG A 209 -8.28 5.53 7.46
N LYS A 210 -9.10 6.17 6.61
CA LYS A 210 -8.70 7.36 5.83
C LYS A 210 -8.84 8.69 6.58
N GLY A 211 -9.53 8.70 7.72
CA GLY A 211 -9.51 9.80 8.69
C GLY A 211 -10.03 11.14 8.18
N VAL A 212 -11.03 11.16 7.29
CA VAL A 212 -11.62 12.41 6.79
C VAL A 212 -12.30 13.17 7.94
N ASP A 213 -12.80 12.48 8.96
CA ASP A 213 -13.33 13.04 10.19
C ASP A 213 -12.31 13.93 10.92
N LEU A 214 -11.05 13.54 10.98
CA LEU A 214 -9.96 14.34 11.58
C LEU A 214 -9.69 15.61 10.78
N ILE A 215 -9.84 15.57 9.46
CA ILE A 215 -9.70 16.75 8.60
C ILE A 215 -10.85 17.72 8.90
N ILE A 216 -12.09 17.23 9.00
CA ILE A 216 -13.27 18.05 9.33
C ILE A 216 -13.09 18.71 10.71
N ASP A 217 -12.64 17.95 11.71
CA ASP A 217 -12.36 18.50 13.05
C ASP A 217 -11.25 19.59 13.02
N SER A 218 -10.25 19.44 12.17
CA SER A 218 -9.19 20.45 12.03
C SER A 218 -9.72 21.76 11.43
N LEU A 219 -10.66 21.66 10.48
CA LEU A 219 -11.29 22.84 9.89
C LEU A 219 -12.18 23.56 10.89
N HIS A 220 -12.90 22.83 11.73
CA HIS A 220 -13.68 23.42 12.82
C HIS A 220 -12.79 24.20 13.82
N LYS A 221 -11.67 23.62 14.20
CA LYS A 221 -10.69 24.27 15.10
C LYS A 221 -10.08 25.55 14.52
N LEU A 222 -9.97 25.65 13.21
CA LEU A 222 -9.47 26.82 12.50
C LEU A 222 -10.53 27.91 12.27
N ASP A 223 -11.80 27.67 12.62
CA ASP A 223 -12.90 28.52 12.21
C ASP A 223 -12.91 28.73 10.68
N ALA A 224 -13.00 27.62 9.95
CA ALA A 224 -12.87 27.61 8.49
C ALA A 224 -13.87 28.52 7.76
N VAL A 225 -15.01 28.81 8.38
CA VAL A 225 -16.02 29.75 7.84
C VAL A 225 -15.44 31.15 7.82
N MET A 226 -14.89 31.63 8.95
CA MET A 226 -14.31 32.97 9.06
C MET A 226 -13.04 33.13 8.18
N LEU A 227 -12.22 32.07 8.07
CA LEU A 227 -11.00 32.07 7.26
C LEU A 227 -11.25 31.73 5.79
N ASN A 228 -12.50 31.56 5.36
CA ASN A 228 -12.87 31.18 4.00
C ASN A 228 -12.08 29.99 3.45
N ILE A 229 -12.04 28.90 4.25
CA ILE A 229 -11.35 27.65 3.90
C ILE A 229 -12.38 26.65 3.41
N HIS A 230 -12.13 26.03 2.27
CA HIS A 230 -12.96 24.97 1.71
C HIS A 230 -12.22 23.63 1.62
N LEU A 231 -12.96 22.52 1.76
CA LEU A 231 -12.46 21.18 1.57
C LEU A 231 -13.22 20.46 0.44
N ILE A 232 -12.48 19.96 -0.52
CA ILE A 232 -13.01 19.11 -1.60
C ILE A 232 -12.71 17.66 -1.25
N VAL A 233 -13.76 16.85 -1.08
CA VAL A 233 -13.69 15.43 -0.76
C VAL A 233 -14.03 14.62 -2.02
N ILE A 234 -13.05 13.89 -2.55
CA ILE A 234 -13.18 13.09 -3.78
C ILE A 234 -13.16 11.62 -3.41
N GLY A 235 -14.31 10.95 -3.50
CA GLY A 235 -14.44 9.53 -3.19
C GLY A 235 -15.77 9.16 -2.57
N GLU A 236 -15.96 7.86 -2.38
CA GLU A 236 -17.15 7.25 -1.80
C GLU A 236 -16.74 6.25 -0.72
N GLY A 237 -17.69 5.89 0.15
CA GLY A 237 -17.49 4.87 1.17
C GLY A 237 -18.55 4.90 2.27
N GLU A 238 -18.47 3.91 3.14
CA GLU A 238 -19.44 3.67 4.22
C GLU A 238 -19.59 4.82 5.22
N GLU A 239 -18.54 5.63 5.41
CA GLU A 239 -18.57 6.77 6.35
C GLU A 239 -19.16 8.05 5.74
N ARG A 240 -19.51 8.09 4.44
CA ARG A 240 -19.98 9.34 3.80
C ARG A 240 -21.09 10.04 4.57
N ALA A 241 -22.15 9.32 4.91
CA ALA A 241 -23.30 9.88 5.63
C ALA A 241 -22.91 10.45 7.01
N GLN A 242 -22.01 9.76 7.72
CA GLN A 242 -21.51 10.20 9.02
C GLN A 242 -20.65 11.47 8.89
N LEU A 243 -19.80 11.55 7.86
CA LEU A 243 -18.95 12.72 7.58
C LEU A 243 -19.78 13.95 7.18
N GLU A 244 -20.84 13.77 6.38
CA GLU A 244 -21.79 14.85 6.05
C GLU A 244 -22.56 15.32 7.31
N GLN A 245 -22.95 14.39 8.18
CA GLN A 245 -23.58 14.73 9.46
C GLN A 245 -22.62 15.51 10.38
N GLN A 246 -21.35 15.11 10.47
CA GLN A 246 -20.31 15.82 11.23
C GLN A 246 -20.11 17.24 10.68
N ALA A 247 -20.00 17.41 9.36
CA ALA A 247 -19.88 18.71 8.73
C ALA A 247 -21.09 19.63 9.04
N ASN A 248 -22.31 19.09 9.00
CA ASN A 248 -23.52 19.82 9.36
C ASN A 248 -23.54 20.23 10.85
N HIS A 249 -23.20 19.30 11.75
CA HIS A 249 -23.17 19.57 13.19
C HIS A 249 -22.16 20.69 13.54
N LEU A 250 -21.02 20.69 12.87
CA LEU A 250 -19.97 21.70 13.03
C LEU A 250 -20.18 22.96 12.19
N GLN A 251 -21.34 23.12 11.53
CA GLN A 251 -21.72 24.25 10.68
C GLN A 251 -20.76 24.50 9.49
N LEU A 252 -20.11 23.44 9.00
CA LEU A 252 -19.15 23.46 7.88
C LEU A 252 -19.76 22.98 6.55
N HIS A 253 -21.07 22.77 6.47
CA HIS A 253 -21.74 22.22 5.28
C HIS A 253 -21.56 23.04 4.00
N ASN A 254 -21.34 24.37 4.10
CA ASN A 254 -21.05 25.23 2.97
C ASN A 254 -19.56 25.23 2.58
N ASN A 255 -18.69 24.74 3.45
CA ASN A 255 -17.25 24.71 3.26
C ASN A 255 -16.71 23.34 2.84
N ILE A 256 -17.50 22.27 2.97
CA ILE A 256 -17.08 20.90 2.64
C ILE A 256 -17.91 20.37 1.48
N HIS A 257 -17.24 19.98 0.40
CA HIS A 257 -17.87 19.59 -0.86
C HIS A 257 -17.55 18.13 -1.16
N PHE A 258 -18.53 17.23 -0.99
CA PHE A 258 -18.41 15.81 -1.32
C PHE A 258 -18.74 15.58 -2.80
N LEU A 259 -17.73 15.29 -3.62
CA LEU A 259 -17.91 15.10 -5.06
C LEU A 259 -18.31 13.68 -5.49
N GLY A 260 -18.19 12.71 -4.59
CA GLY A 260 -18.34 11.29 -4.95
C GLY A 260 -17.10 10.74 -5.66
N GLU A 261 -17.19 9.50 -6.14
CA GLU A 261 -16.11 8.84 -6.89
C GLU A 261 -15.88 9.51 -8.25
N ARG A 262 -14.60 9.69 -8.62
CA ARG A 262 -14.19 10.36 -9.87
C ARG A 262 -12.99 9.65 -10.50
N ASP A 263 -13.00 9.56 -11.85
CA ASP A 263 -11.91 8.95 -12.62
C ASP A 263 -10.78 9.93 -12.94
N ASN A 264 -11.06 11.26 -12.87
CA ASN A 264 -10.12 12.31 -13.23
C ASN A 264 -9.55 13.05 -12.01
N VAL A 265 -9.19 12.31 -10.96
CA VAL A 265 -8.75 12.87 -9.67
C VAL A 265 -7.63 13.90 -9.84
N VAL A 266 -6.55 13.57 -10.58
CA VAL A 266 -5.42 14.50 -10.78
C VAL A 266 -5.85 15.75 -11.58
N GLY A 267 -6.78 15.62 -12.52
CA GLY A 267 -7.39 16.73 -13.21
C GLY A 267 -8.13 17.68 -12.27
N LEU A 268 -8.90 17.12 -11.32
CA LEU A 268 -9.60 17.89 -10.28
C LEU A 268 -8.61 18.55 -9.32
N LEU A 269 -7.57 17.83 -8.88
CA LEU A 269 -6.52 18.41 -8.02
C LEU A 269 -5.80 19.60 -8.67
N LYS A 270 -5.62 19.59 -9.99
CA LYS A 270 -5.08 20.73 -10.75
C LYS A 270 -6.08 21.86 -10.97
N SER A 271 -7.35 21.69 -10.58
CA SER A 271 -8.44 22.63 -10.87
C SER A 271 -8.60 23.72 -9.80
N GLY A 272 -7.49 24.23 -9.26
CA GLY A 272 -7.49 25.36 -8.35
C GLY A 272 -7.46 25.00 -6.87
N MET A 273 -6.91 23.82 -6.51
CA MET A 273 -6.61 23.48 -5.13
C MET A 273 -5.32 24.17 -4.67
N ASP A 274 -5.23 24.52 -3.38
CA ASP A 274 -4.05 25.14 -2.79
C ASP A 274 -3.16 24.14 -2.06
N ALA A 275 -3.75 23.09 -1.45
CA ALA A 275 -3.02 22.00 -0.82
C ALA A 275 -3.83 20.71 -0.83
N TYR A 276 -3.13 19.59 -0.66
CA TYR A 276 -3.73 18.29 -0.42
C TYR A 276 -3.58 17.91 1.05
N ILE A 277 -4.63 17.31 1.62
CA ILE A 277 -4.63 16.86 3.02
C ILE A 277 -5.09 15.41 3.12
N SER A 278 -4.38 14.61 3.91
CA SER A 278 -4.75 13.24 4.25
C SER A 278 -4.86 13.10 5.75
N GLY A 279 -5.97 12.55 6.23
CA GLY A 279 -6.18 12.24 7.65
C GLY A 279 -5.86 10.79 8.02
N ALA A 280 -5.21 10.03 7.14
CA ALA A 280 -5.06 8.59 7.26
C ALA A 280 -4.54 8.14 8.63
N ARG A 281 -5.23 7.17 9.24
CA ARG A 281 -4.78 6.52 10.49
C ARG A 281 -3.78 5.41 10.22
N ASP A 282 -3.83 4.87 9.00
CA ASP A 282 -2.90 3.87 8.49
C ASP A 282 -2.82 3.97 6.96
N GLU A 283 -1.61 3.92 6.42
CA GLU A 283 -1.38 3.98 4.97
C GLU A 283 -0.15 3.15 4.60
N ALA A 284 -0.35 2.19 3.72
CA ALA A 284 0.73 1.30 3.27
C ALA A 284 1.80 2.04 2.47
N PHE A 285 1.38 3.00 1.61
CA PHE A 285 2.27 3.73 0.73
C PHE A 285 1.81 5.17 0.47
N GLY A 286 0.59 5.37 -0.03
CA GLY A 286 0.04 6.69 -0.28
C GLY A 286 0.02 7.12 -1.74
N LEU A 287 -0.56 6.31 -2.64
CA LEU A 287 -0.72 6.67 -4.06
C LEU A 287 -1.40 8.03 -4.24
N ALA A 288 -2.43 8.34 -3.45
CA ALA A 288 -3.14 9.62 -3.51
C ALA A 288 -2.21 10.82 -3.17
N LEU A 289 -1.21 10.63 -2.30
CA LEU A 289 -0.21 11.67 -1.98
C LEU A 289 0.72 11.92 -3.15
N ILE A 290 1.09 10.86 -3.88
CA ILE A 290 1.91 10.96 -5.10
C ILE A 290 1.11 11.65 -6.21
N GLU A 291 -0.17 11.35 -6.36
CA GLU A 291 -1.08 12.01 -7.30
C GLU A 291 -1.23 13.51 -7.00
N ALA A 292 -1.35 13.87 -5.73
CA ALA A 292 -1.38 15.25 -5.27
C ALA A 292 -0.05 15.97 -5.55
N SER A 293 1.07 15.32 -5.26
CA SER A 293 2.41 15.85 -5.58
C SER A 293 2.62 16.02 -7.09
N LEU A 294 2.10 15.09 -7.93
CA LEU A 294 2.10 15.24 -9.38
C LEU A 294 1.29 16.46 -9.84
N ALA A 295 0.20 16.80 -9.14
CA ALA A 295 -0.59 18.01 -9.37
C ALA A 295 0.10 19.28 -8.86
N LYS A 296 1.31 19.22 -8.31
CA LYS A 296 2.07 20.30 -7.66
C LYS A 296 1.39 20.85 -6.39
N LEU A 297 0.62 20.04 -5.69
CA LEU A 297 0.06 20.42 -4.40
C LEU A 297 1.05 20.10 -3.28
N PRO A 298 1.30 21.03 -2.35
CA PRO A 298 1.95 20.68 -1.09
C PRO A 298 1.02 19.75 -0.30
N VAL A 299 1.60 18.81 0.43
CA VAL A 299 0.84 17.76 1.13
C VAL A 299 0.90 17.96 2.63
N ILE A 300 -0.25 17.85 3.30
CA ILE A 300 -0.36 17.70 4.75
C ILE A 300 -0.82 16.27 5.02
N ALA A 301 -0.06 15.49 5.78
CA ALA A 301 -0.41 14.10 6.07
C ALA A 301 0.18 13.64 7.42
N PRO A 302 -0.41 12.66 8.10
CA PRO A 302 0.11 12.16 9.37
C PRO A 302 1.37 11.29 9.17
N MET A 303 2.22 11.24 10.19
CA MET A 303 3.42 10.40 10.19
C MET A 303 3.04 8.94 10.52
N VAL A 304 2.36 8.25 9.57
CA VAL A 304 1.94 6.85 9.72
C VAL A 304 2.35 6.01 8.51
N GLY A 305 2.65 4.74 8.75
CA GLY A 305 2.93 3.76 7.71
C GLY A 305 3.99 4.24 6.70
N GLY A 306 3.70 4.09 5.42
CA GLY A 306 4.59 4.50 4.31
C GLY A 306 4.55 5.99 3.95
N ILE A 307 3.72 6.80 4.60
CA ILE A 307 3.60 8.25 4.28
C ILE A 307 4.96 8.98 4.38
N PRO A 308 5.79 8.77 5.41
CA PRO A 308 7.11 9.42 5.51
C PRO A 308 8.11 9.02 4.42
N GLU A 309 7.83 7.94 3.68
CA GLU A 309 8.66 7.51 2.55
C GLU A 309 8.27 8.23 1.24
N VAL A 310 7.10 8.84 1.20
CA VAL A 310 6.56 9.59 0.06
C VAL A 310 6.68 11.11 0.26
N ILE A 311 6.41 11.59 1.47
CA ILE A 311 6.41 13.01 1.81
C ILE A 311 7.60 13.34 2.71
N SER A 312 8.47 14.22 2.23
CA SER A 312 9.57 14.80 3.02
C SER A 312 9.08 15.98 3.82
N HIS A 313 9.14 15.85 5.16
CA HIS A 313 8.74 16.91 6.09
C HIS A 313 9.57 18.19 5.87
N TYR A 314 8.90 19.34 5.78
CA TYR A 314 9.46 20.66 5.44
C TYR A 314 10.01 20.82 4.02
N ASP A 315 10.00 19.79 3.19
CA ASP A 315 10.52 19.87 1.82
C ASP A 315 9.41 19.75 0.75
N THR A 316 8.53 18.75 0.87
CA THR A 316 7.40 18.52 -0.05
C THR A 316 6.03 18.67 0.61
N GLY A 317 6.01 18.86 1.93
CA GLY A 317 4.79 18.99 2.71
C GLY A 317 5.06 18.96 4.22
N PHE A 318 3.99 18.82 4.99
CA PHE A 318 4.05 18.68 6.44
C PHE A 318 3.59 17.29 6.89
N LEU A 319 4.43 16.62 7.69
CA LEU A 319 4.04 15.45 8.44
C LEU A 319 3.52 15.87 9.81
N THR A 320 2.30 15.49 10.14
CA THR A 320 1.60 15.82 11.37
C THR A 320 1.62 14.65 12.35
N GLN A 321 1.28 14.91 13.61
CA GLN A 321 1.08 13.84 14.60
C GLN A 321 -0.15 12.99 14.22
N PRO A 322 -0.08 11.67 14.35
CA PRO A 322 -1.22 10.78 14.09
C PRO A 322 -2.41 11.09 15.00
N ASN A 323 -3.61 11.07 14.46
CA ASN A 323 -4.87 11.30 15.19
C ASN A 323 -4.97 12.65 15.93
N ASP A 324 -4.23 13.65 15.48
CA ASP A 324 -4.19 14.98 16.10
C ASP A 324 -4.67 16.08 15.15
N SER A 325 -5.97 16.41 15.20
CA SER A 325 -6.59 17.47 14.39
C SER A 325 -6.00 18.86 14.65
N GLU A 326 -5.40 19.11 15.83
CA GLU A 326 -4.70 20.37 16.14
C GLU A 326 -3.42 20.52 15.31
N SER A 327 -2.66 19.44 15.15
CA SER A 327 -1.45 19.47 14.31
C SER A 327 -1.77 19.68 12.84
N PHE A 328 -2.90 19.16 12.34
CA PHE A 328 -3.42 19.46 11.01
C PHE A 328 -3.77 20.94 10.87
N ALA A 329 -4.51 21.48 11.83
CA ALA A 329 -4.90 22.89 11.84
C ALA A 329 -3.67 23.83 11.78
N LYS A 330 -2.63 23.54 12.56
CA LYS A 330 -1.36 24.30 12.53
C LYS A 330 -0.68 24.21 11.15
N ALA A 331 -0.62 23.04 10.54
CA ALA A 331 -0.01 22.86 9.22
C ALA A 331 -0.78 23.62 8.12
N ILE A 332 -2.12 23.63 8.16
CA ILE A 332 -2.97 24.38 7.25
C ILE A 332 -2.67 25.90 7.38
N MET A 333 -2.63 26.41 8.62
CA MET A 333 -2.33 27.83 8.88
C MET A 333 -0.97 28.24 8.33
N VAL A 334 0.06 27.40 8.40
CA VAL A 334 1.38 27.71 7.82
C VAL A 334 1.26 27.94 6.31
N PHE A 335 0.48 27.11 5.60
CA PHE A 335 0.29 27.29 4.15
C PHE A 335 -0.52 28.55 3.81
N ILE A 336 -1.56 28.87 4.57
CA ILE A 336 -2.36 30.08 4.40
C ILE A 336 -1.48 31.32 4.58
N GLN A 337 -0.65 31.33 5.63
CA GLN A 337 0.25 32.45 5.95
C GLN A 337 1.46 32.55 5.00
N ASN A 338 1.84 31.44 4.35
CA ASN A 338 3.03 31.36 3.51
C ASN A 338 2.73 30.70 2.15
N PRO A 339 1.93 31.35 1.25
CA PRO A 339 1.56 30.75 -0.04
C PRO A 339 2.76 30.46 -0.94
N ARG A 340 3.84 31.23 -0.81
CA ARG A 340 5.08 30.98 -1.55
C ARG A 340 5.73 29.66 -1.12
N LEU A 341 5.84 29.39 0.18
CA LEU A 341 6.35 28.13 0.72
C LEU A 341 5.51 26.95 0.24
N ALA A 342 4.17 27.05 0.32
CA ALA A 342 3.26 26.03 -0.17
C ALA A 342 3.52 25.69 -1.65
N LYS A 343 3.65 26.71 -2.51
CA LYS A 343 3.95 26.52 -3.93
C LYS A 343 5.32 25.90 -4.18
N GLU A 344 6.36 26.29 -3.47
CA GLU A 344 7.72 25.72 -3.56
C GLU A 344 7.71 24.25 -3.17
N MET A 345 7.04 23.87 -2.07
CA MET A 345 6.87 22.47 -1.65
C MET A 345 6.14 21.63 -2.70
N GLY A 346 5.06 22.14 -3.29
CA GLY A 346 4.33 21.45 -4.34
C GLY A 346 5.18 21.20 -5.60
N VAL A 347 6.02 22.16 -6.00
CA VAL A 347 6.96 21.98 -7.12
C VAL A 347 7.98 20.88 -6.83
N LYS A 348 8.60 20.90 -5.64
CA LYS A 348 9.53 19.86 -5.21
C LYS A 348 8.88 18.48 -5.14
N GLY A 349 7.63 18.41 -4.63
CA GLY A 349 6.86 17.17 -4.60
C GLY A 349 6.74 16.56 -6.00
N LYS A 350 6.40 17.36 -7.00
CA LYS A 350 6.34 16.89 -8.39
C LYS A 350 7.68 16.40 -8.93
N GLU A 351 8.78 17.06 -8.61
CA GLU A 351 10.13 16.64 -9.03
C GLU A 351 10.49 15.26 -8.44
N ILE A 352 10.13 15.02 -7.17
CA ILE A 352 10.33 13.72 -6.50
C ILE A 352 9.50 12.63 -7.19
N VAL A 353 8.24 12.93 -7.57
CA VAL A 353 7.40 11.98 -8.31
C VAL A 353 8.06 11.54 -9.61
N TYR A 354 8.56 12.48 -10.41
CA TYR A 354 9.25 12.14 -11.67
C TYR A 354 10.55 11.37 -11.47
N ARG A 355 11.24 11.59 -10.37
CA ARG A 355 12.50 10.90 -10.07
C ARG A 355 12.28 9.46 -9.58
N ASN A 356 11.27 9.24 -8.71
CA ASN A 356 11.18 8.02 -7.91
C ASN A 356 9.94 7.18 -8.17
N PHE A 357 8.83 7.77 -8.68
CA PHE A 357 7.51 7.13 -8.65
C PHE A 357 6.85 7.03 -10.04
N THR A 358 7.63 7.07 -11.11
CA THR A 358 7.13 6.82 -12.47
C THR A 358 6.99 5.33 -12.75
N LEU A 359 6.11 4.94 -13.70
CA LEU A 359 6.00 3.56 -14.15
C LEU A 359 7.33 3.02 -14.72
N SER A 360 8.11 3.87 -15.40
CA SER A 360 9.41 3.48 -15.94
C SER A 360 10.38 3.07 -14.83
N GLU A 361 10.47 3.86 -13.75
CA GLU A 361 11.34 3.52 -12.62
C GLU A 361 10.84 2.29 -11.86
N TYR A 362 9.52 2.18 -11.68
CA TYR A 362 8.87 1.02 -11.07
C TYR A 362 9.19 -0.28 -11.83
N ALA A 363 8.93 -0.31 -13.14
CA ALA A 363 9.24 -1.48 -13.97
C ALA A 363 10.74 -1.83 -13.96
N LYS A 364 11.61 -0.83 -14.07
CA LYS A 364 13.07 -1.01 -14.04
C LYS A 364 13.56 -1.64 -12.72
N GLN A 365 12.99 -1.23 -11.57
CA GLN A 365 13.34 -1.81 -10.27
C GLN A 365 12.90 -3.28 -10.20
N PHE A 366 11.70 -3.62 -10.70
CA PHE A 366 11.25 -5.01 -10.78
C PHE A 366 12.09 -5.85 -11.74
N GLU A 367 12.39 -5.35 -12.94
CA GLU A 367 13.24 -6.06 -13.91
C GLU A 367 14.60 -6.38 -13.29
N LYS A 368 15.23 -5.39 -12.67
CA LYS A 368 16.50 -5.59 -11.97
C LYS A 368 16.39 -6.66 -10.87
N HIS A 369 15.31 -6.62 -10.09
CA HIS A 369 15.09 -7.59 -9.02
C HIS A 369 14.85 -9.00 -9.58
N TYR A 370 14.10 -9.15 -10.67
CA TYR A 370 13.90 -10.43 -11.36
C TYR A 370 15.24 -11.00 -11.88
N GLU A 371 16.04 -10.18 -12.57
CA GLU A 371 17.37 -10.57 -13.05
C GLU A 371 18.28 -11.03 -11.89
N GLN A 372 18.26 -10.35 -10.77
CA GLN A 372 18.98 -10.74 -9.55
C GLN A 372 18.50 -12.08 -8.99
N GLN A 373 17.20 -12.29 -8.88
CA GLN A 373 16.63 -13.55 -8.38
C GLN A 373 16.99 -14.73 -9.28
N LEU A 374 16.96 -14.55 -10.59
CA LEU A 374 17.33 -15.56 -11.57
C LEU A 374 18.82 -15.89 -11.54
N SER A 375 19.69 -14.90 -11.32
CA SER A 375 21.14 -15.10 -11.23
C SER A 375 21.58 -15.77 -9.93
N THR A 376 20.89 -15.51 -8.83
CA THR A 376 21.18 -16.05 -7.49
C THR A 376 20.46 -17.36 -7.18
N SER A 377 19.54 -17.80 -8.05
CA SER A 377 18.75 -19.02 -7.85
C SER A 377 19.58 -20.29 -8.05
N ASN A 378 20.69 -20.39 -7.34
CA ASN A 378 21.33 -21.67 -7.11
C ASN A 378 20.45 -22.52 -6.20
N LYS A 379 20.42 -23.84 -6.43
CA LYS A 379 19.67 -24.88 -5.75
C LYS A 379 19.64 -24.78 -4.20
N GLU A 380 20.49 -23.96 -3.61
CA GLU A 380 20.60 -23.74 -2.16
C GLU A 380 19.44 -22.94 -1.54
N THR A 381 18.73 -22.07 -2.30
CA THR A 381 17.65 -21.21 -1.75
C THR A 381 16.45 -22.04 -1.30
N TYR A 382 16.18 -23.17 -1.97
CA TYR A 382 15.08 -24.08 -1.65
C TYR A 382 15.50 -25.25 -0.74
N SER A 383 16.79 -25.44 -0.53
CA SER A 383 17.34 -26.47 0.38
C SER A 383 17.32 -26.04 1.85
N ARG A 384 16.95 -24.78 2.16
CA ARG A 384 16.82 -24.33 3.56
C ARG A 384 15.83 -25.24 4.29
N PRO A 385 16.25 -25.91 5.37
CA PRO A 385 15.37 -26.80 6.11
C PRO A 385 14.17 -25.99 6.60
N LEU A 386 12.99 -26.59 6.55
CA LEU A 386 11.72 -26.03 7.06
C LEU A 386 11.89 -25.44 8.48
N ARG A 387 12.81 -25.99 9.27
CA ARG A 387 13.22 -25.48 10.59
C ARG A 387 13.68 -24.03 10.57
N ALA A 388 14.42 -23.57 9.56
CA ALA A 388 14.92 -22.20 9.51
C ALA A 388 13.81 -21.17 9.25
N ALA A 389 12.71 -21.57 8.59
CA ALA A 389 11.53 -20.73 8.39
C ALA A 389 10.58 -20.77 9.61
N ILE A 390 10.63 -21.84 10.40
CA ILE A 390 9.76 -22.06 11.57
C ILE A 390 10.37 -21.47 12.85
N THR A 391 11.70 -21.45 12.96
CA THR A 391 12.42 -20.95 14.17
C THR A 391 12.02 -19.53 14.59
N PRO A 392 11.88 -18.54 13.68
CA PRO A 392 11.41 -17.20 14.05
C PRO A 392 9.99 -17.21 14.61
N ILE A 393 9.11 -18.04 14.05
CA ILE A 393 7.72 -18.18 14.49
C ILE A 393 7.67 -18.72 15.92
N PHE A 394 8.46 -19.75 16.22
CA PHE A 394 8.53 -20.33 17.57
C PHE A 394 9.18 -19.39 18.58
N SER A 395 10.20 -18.63 18.19
CA SER A 395 10.82 -17.62 19.08
C SER A 395 9.83 -16.53 19.47
N ARG A 396 9.00 -16.06 18.53
CA ARG A 396 7.98 -15.04 18.81
C ARG A 396 6.79 -15.60 19.59
N LEU A 397 6.32 -16.80 19.30
CA LEU A 397 5.28 -17.48 20.10
C LEU A 397 5.77 -17.66 21.55
N ARG A 398 7.02 -18.02 21.74
CA ARG A 398 7.66 -18.11 23.07
C ARG A 398 7.73 -16.74 23.74
N TYR A 399 8.12 -15.69 23.03
CA TYR A 399 8.15 -14.31 23.55
C TYR A 399 6.75 -13.83 23.92
N MET A 400 5.73 -14.05 23.07
CA MET A 400 4.34 -13.70 23.38
C MET A 400 3.78 -14.50 24.56
N SER A 401 4.11 -15.79 24.67
CA SER A 401 3.73 -16.61 25.85
C SER A 401 4.38 -16.08 27.12
N THR A 402 5.63 -15.62 27.05
CA THR A 402 6.34 -15.01 28.19
C THR A 402 5.70 -13.66 28.58
N LEU A 403 5.34 -12.81 27.62
CA LEU A 403 4.62 -11.55 27.88
C LEU A 403 3.21 -11.81 28.46
N PHE A 404 2.48 -12.78 27.92
CA PHE A 404 1.15 -13.16 28.42
C PHE A 404 1.25 -13.70 29.86
N PHE A 405 2.25 -14.53 30.14
CA PHE A 405 2.54 -15.05 31.46
C PHE A 405 2.93 -13.93 32.42
N HIS A 406 3.79 -13.00 31.99
CA HIS A 406 4.21 -11.84 32.81
C HIS A 406 3.03 -10.93 33.11
N HIS A 407 2.21 -10.61 32.13
CA HIS A 407 1.04 -9.72 32.30
C HIS A 407 -0.06 -10.35 33.17
N HIS A 408 -0.30 -11.67 33.05
CA HIS A 408 -1.36 -12.34 33.81
C HIS A 408 -0.91 -12.83 35.20
N ILE A 409 0.36 -13.14 35.40
CA ILE A 409 0.87 -13.59 36.70
C ILE A 409 1.28 -12.40 37.57
N VAL A 410 1.98 -11.40 37.00
CA VAL A 410 2.37 -10.20 37.77
C VAL A 410 1.14 -9.38 38.17
N SER A 411 0.12 -9.24 37.29
CA SER A 411 -1.13 -8.58 37.65
C SER A 411 -2.00 -9.32 38.67
N ARG A 412 -1.87 -10.66 38.77
CA ARG A 412 -2.64 -11.49 39.71
C ARG A 412 -1.97 -11.69 41.08
N PHE A 413 -0.64 -11.58 41.14
CA PHE A 413 0.13 -11.87 42.36
C PHE A 413 0.77 -10.63 43.03
N GLY A 414 0.45 -9.42 42.54
CA GLY A 414 0.73 -8.19 43.29
C GLY A 414 2.15 -8.07 43.81
N VAL A 415 3.19 -8.40 43.03
CA VAL A 415 4.58 -8.12 43.44
C VAL A 415 4.87 -6.66 43.16
N ASN A 416 4.77 -5.83 44.18
CA ASN A 416 5.19 -4.45 44.18
C ASN A 416 6.65 -4.32 43.72
N GLU A 417 6.86 -3.53 42.64
CA GLU A 417 8.15 -2.96 42.28
C GLU A 417 8.61 -1.96 43.39
N THR A 418 9.18 -2.48 44.42
CA THR A 418 10.03 -1.72 45.35
C THR A 418 11.34 -2.46 45.45
N LEU A 419 12.25 -2.23 44.47
CA LEU A 419 13.71 -2.47 44.59
C LEU A 419 14.38 -2.14 43.23
N SER A 420 14.62 -0.86 42.98
CA SER A 420 15.79 -0.38 42.22
C SER A 420 15.85 1.16 42.19
N LYS A 421 15.98 1.77 43.39
CA LYS A 421 16.56 3.10 43.55
C LYS A 421 17.57 3.01 44.69
N GLU A 422 18.74 2.56 44.35
CA GLU A 422 19.97 2.75 45.12
C GLU A 422 21.09 2.04 44.36
N THR A 423 21.83 2.78 43.58
CA THR A 423 23.27 2.67 43.29
C THR A 423 23.62 3.48 42.04
N HIS A 424 23.78 4.79 42.24
CA HIS A 424 24.70 5.62 41.47
C HIS A 424 25.08 6.79 42.37
N HIS A 425 26.04 6.52 43.24
CA HIS A 425 27.01 7.47 43.81
C HIS A 425 28.20 6.63 44.29
N GLU A 426 29.19 6.55 43.42
CA GLU A 426 30.64 6.69 43.69
C GLU A 426 31.37 6.60 42.36
#